data_2117426381e907149c53b32ab7270b40
#
_entry.id   2117426381e907149c53b32ab7270b40
#
_cell.length_a   1.000
_cell.length_b   1.000
_cell.length_c   1.000
_cell.angle_alpha   90.00
_cell.angle_beta   90.00
_cell.angle_gamma   90.00
#
_symmetry.space_group_name_H-M   'P 1'
#
loop_
_entity.id
_entity.type
_entity.pdbx_description
1 polymer ?
#
loop_
_entity_poly.entity_id
_entity_poly.type
_entity_poly.pdbx_seq_one_letter_code
_entity_poly.pdbx_strand_id
1 'polypeptide(L)'
;MRTVSLATALLGGLLTAFASAQEPPPSLPFLDAAPTTLQAPPVSSVRLGSLVVTLDSGTLPAVARAIADGLVSHAGDASESTYWLCYSLGPPASRQRVWLLSSGELGGSEHSIYGVVAKAVDRAAASPTCPELPREFVPVALDVGVWVGSSDGDARAKLGRPSLTDGPWLHFMGQRELVGDPRSAAWGPGRFYENGSVSVRLRGGRVDELWATKSAGK
;
A
#
# COMPACT_ATOMS: atom_id res chain seq x y z
N MET A 1 -33.61 -17.26 65.32
CA MET A 1 -32.85 -16.29 64.52
C MET A 1 -32.09 -17.08 63.46
N ARG A 2 -32.54 -16.94 62.20
CA ARG A 2 -31.88 -17.57 61.03
C ARG A 2 -31.23 -16.48 60.18
N THR A 3 -29.93 -16.50 60.11
CA THR A 3 -29.11 -15.60 59.27
C THR A 3 -29.11 -16.12 57.83
N VAL A 4 -29.61 -15.28 56.87
CA VAL A 4 -29.56 -15.56 55.45
C VAL A 4 -28.31 -14.83 54.90
N SER A 5 -27.34 -15.60 54.43
CA SER A 5 -26.17 -15.06 53.70
C SER A 5 -26.53 -14.88 52.21
N LEU A 6 -26.50 -13.64 51.75
CA LEU A 6 -26.58 -13.32 50.33
C LEU A 6 -25.17 -13.48 49.69
N ALA A 7 -25.04 -14.42 48.78
CA ALA A 7 -23.85 -14.53 47.92
C ALA A 7 -24.04 -13.66 46.68
N THR A 8 -23.26 -12.61 46.58
CA THR A 8 -23.20 -11.72 45.38
C THR A 8 -22.29 -12.36 44.36
N ALA A 9 -22.86 -12.88 43.27
CA ALA A 9 -22.10 -13.38 42.12
C ALA A 9 -21.70 -12.20 41.21
N LEU A 10 -20.43 -11.87 41.18
CA LEU A 10 -19.85 -10.95 40.20
C LEU A 10 -19.71 -11.67 38.86
N LEU A 11 -20.62 -11.37 37.92
CA LEU A 11 -20.43 -11.70 36.51
C LEU A 11 -19.38 -10.75 35.92
N GLY A 12 -18.12 -11.22 35.83
CA GLY A 12 -17.09 -10.56 35.05
C GLY A 12 -17.35 -10.75 33.54
N GLY A 13 -17.95 -9.76 32.89
CA GLY A 13 -18.09 -9.75 31.44
C GLY A 13 -16.72 -9.65 30.79
N LEU A 14 -16.25 -10.69 30.12
CA LEU A 14 -15.12 -10.61 29.19
C LEU A 14 -15.58 -9.75 27.97
N LEU A 15 -15.17 -8.49 27.95
CA LEU A 15 -15.21 -7.67 26.75
C LEU A 15 -14.12 -8.20 25.79
N THR A 16 -14.49 -9.10 24.90
CA THR A 16 -13.65 -9.44 23.75
C THR A 16 -13.62 -8.22 22.83
N ALA A 17 -12.54 -7.45 22.90
CA ALA A 17 -12.26 -6.41 21.92
C ALA A 17 -12.02 -7.12 20.57
N PHE A 18 -13.02 -7.08 19.68
CA PHE A 18 -12.83 -7.45 18.29
C PHE A 18 -11.89 -6.41 17.69
N ALA A 19 -10.67 -6.83 17.36
CA ALA A 19 -9.78 -6.02 16.55
C ALA A 19 -10.50 -5.76 15.20
N SER A 20 -10.96 -4.53 14.99
CA SER A 20 -11.56 -4.16 13.71
C SER A 20 -10.50 -4.25 12.63
N ALA A 21 -10.78 -4.98 11.56
CA ALA A 21 -9.92 -5.00 10.38
C ALA A 21 -9.72 -3.59 9.86
N GLN A 22 -8.51 -3.28 9.39
CA GLN A 22 -8.21 -1.98 8.77
C GLN A 22 -9.05 -1.79 7.51
N GLU A 23 -9.29 -0.53 7.14
CA GLU A 23 -9.98 -0.18 5.90
C GLU A 23 -9.25 -0.82 4.70
N PRO A 24 -9.97 -1.53 3.83
CA PRO A 24 -9.36 -2.15 2.66
C PRO A 24 -8.85 -1.10 1.67
N PRO A 25 -7.80 -1.42 0.90
CA PRO A 25 -7.35 -0.55 -0.18
C PRO A 25 -8.47 -0.39 -1.22
N PRO A 26 -8.51 0.74 -1.96
CA PRO A 26 -9.39 0.86 -3.12
C PRO A 26 -9.08 -0.23 -4.16
N SER A 27 -9.97 -0.46 -5.11
CA SER A 27 -9.70 -1.39 -6.21
C SER A 27 -8.64 -0.85 -7.15
N LEU A 28 -7.73 -1.72 -7.61
CA LEU A 28 -6.73 -1.36 -8.62
C LEU A 28 -7.46 -0.88 -9.90
N PRO A 29 -7.02 0.21 -10.53
CA PRO A 29 -7.55 0.60 -11.82
C PRO A 29 -7.38 -0.53 -12.84
N PHE A 30 -8.48 -0.95 -13.44
CA PHE A 30 -8.43 -1.97 -14.48
C PHE A 30 -7.82 -1.38 -15.76
N LEU A 31 -6.86 -2.07 -16.35
CA LEU A 31 -6.23 -1.65 -17.60
C LEU A 31 -6.75 -2.51 -18.75
N ASP A 32 -7.60 -1.92 -19.61
CA ASP A 32 -8.16 -2.62 -20.78
C ASP A 32 -7.14 -2.83 -21.92
N ALA A 33 -5.99 -2.17 -21.85
CA ALA A 33 -4.98 -2.24 -22.89
C ALA A 33 -3.58 -2.50 -22.33
N ALA A 34 -2.83 -3.35 -23.01
CA ALA A 34 -1.41 -3.51 -22.73
C ALA A 34 -0.62 -2.24 -23.07
N PRO A 35 0.38 -1.85 -22.30
CA PRO A 35 1.20 -0.69 -22.59
C PRO A 35 1.94 -0.88 -23.92
N THR A 36 1.92 0.14 -24.75
CA THR A 36 2.60 0.13 -26.05
C THR A 36 4.11 0.40 -25.95
N THR A 37 4.55 0.93 -24.81
CA THR A 37 5.95 1.28 -24.60
C THR A 37 6.37 0.82 -23.20
N LEU A 38 7.39 -0.05 -23.13
CA LEU A 38 8.01 -0.47 -21.89
C LEU A 38 9.18 0.47 -21.57
N GLN A 39 9.19 0.99 -20.36
CA GLN A 39 10.24 1.82 -19.79
C GLN A 39 10.93 1.05 -18.67
N ALA A 40 12.03 1.56 -18.14
CA ALA A 40 12.56 1.03 -16.88
C ALA A 40 11.49 1.19 -15.77
N PRO A 41 11.41 0.25 -14.80
CA PRO A 41 10.46 0.37 -13.70
C PRO A 41 10.55 1.75 -13.04
N PRO A 42 9.42 2.50 -12.95
CA PRO A 42 9.46 3.92 -12.60
C PRO A 42 9.70 4.18 -11.12
N VAL A 43 9.58 3.15 -10.26
CA VAL A 43 9.68 3.27 -8.81
C VAL A 43 10.30 2.03 -8.19
N SER A 44 11.07 2.21 -7.10
CA SER A 44 11.63 1.10 -6.32
C SER A 44 11.28 1.15 -4.84
N SER A 45 10.88 2.29 -4.32
CA SER A 45 10.57 2.42 -2.89
C SER A 45 9.57 3.54 -2.61
N VAL A 46 8.96 3.45 -1.43
CA VAL A 46 8.22 4.54 -0.81
C VAL A 46 8.95 4.98 0.46
N ARG A 47 9.02 6.26 0.68
CA ARG A 47 9.58 6.86 1.89
C ARG A 47 8.47 7.31 2.83
N LEU A 48 8.60 6.93 4.10
CA LEU A 48 7.75 7.35 5.20
C LEU A 48 8.67 8.10 6.18
N GLY A 49 8.81 9.41 6.01
CA GLY A 49 9.84 10.20 6.71
C GLY A 49 11.24 9.69 6.40
N SER A 50 11.94 9.20 7.42
CA SER A 50 13.27 8.57 7.28
C SER A 50 13.22 7.07 6.95
N LEU A 51 12.09 6.40 7.14
CA LEU A 51 11.91 4.98 6.83
C LEU A 51 11.77 4.79 5.32
N VAL A 52 12.67 4.00 4.72
CA VAL A 52 12.58 3.61 3.32
C VAL A 52 12.02 2.20 3.23
N VAL A 53 10.88 2.06 2.58
CA VAL A 53 10.23 0.76 2.31
C VAL A 53 10.49 0.40 0.86
N THR A 54 11.40 -0.55 0.64
CA THR A 54 11.71 -1.05 -0.69
C THR A 54 10.60 -1.98 -1.17
N LEU A 55 10.03 -1.71 -2.32
CA LEU A 55 9.04 -2.58 -2.96
C LEU A 55 9.74 -3.86 -3.46
N ASP A 56 9.02 -4.98 -3.40
CA ASP A 56 9.50 -6.32 -3.75
C ASP A 56 10.53 -6.93 -2.76
N SER A 57 10.80 -6.27 -1.61
CA SER A 57 11.69 -6.83 -0.58
C SER A 57 11.34 -6.45 0.87
N GLY A 58 10.72 -5.29 1.11
CA GLY A 58 10.20 -4.94 2.43
C GLY A 58 8.99 -5.80 2.81
N THR A 59 8.74 -6.03 4.10
CA THR A 59 7.56 -6.80 4.58
C THR A 59 6.66 -5.96 5.47
N LEU A 60 5.36 -6.26 5.47
CA LEU A 60 4.38 -5.56 6.32
C LEU A 60 4.72 -5.66 7.82
N PRO A 61 5.12 -6.83 8.37
CA PRO A 61 5.51 -6.91 9.77
C PRO A 61 6.73 -6.07 10.13
N ALA A 62 7.68 -5.91 9.21
CA ALA A 62 8.85 -5.05 9.44
C ALA A 62 8.44 -3.58 9.54
N VAL A 63 7.54 -3.13 8.65
CA VAL A 63 7.01 -1.76 8.68
C VAL A 63 6.17 -1.52 9.93
N ALA A 64 5.25 -2.45 10.28
CA ALA A 64 4.43 -2.34 11.47
C ALA A 64 5.28 -2.21 12.75
N ARG A 65 6.36 -2.99 12.86
CA ARG A 65 7.31 -2.86 13.98
C ARG A 65 8.06 -1.53 14.01
N ALA A 66 8.46 -1.03 12.84
CA ALA A 66 9.19 0.24 12.75
C ALA A 66 8.32 1.43 13.15
N ILE A 67 7.03 1.42 12.77
CA ILE A 67 6.08 2.47 13.09
C ILE A 67 5.49 2.30 14.50
N ALA A 68 5.62 1.10 15.09
CA ALA A 68 5.05 0.72 16.39
C ALA A 68 3.52 0.89 16.48
N ASP A 69 2.84 0.99 15.35
CA ASP A 69 1.40 1.08 15.24
C ASP A 69 0.92 0.46 13.91
N GLY A 70 -0.25 -0.10 13.92
CA GLY A 70 -0.85 -0.73 12.76
C GLY A 70 -0.98 -2.25 12.88
N LEU A 71 -2.15 -2.72 12.50
CA LEU A 71 -2.50 -4.13 12.45
C LEU A 71 -2.54 -4.57 10.99
N VAL A 72 -1.75 -5.58 10.63
CA VAL A 72 -1.85 -6.18 9.29
C VAL A 72 -3.23 -6.78 9.11
N SER A 73 -3.93 -6.32 8.11
CA SER A 73 -5.26 -6.79 7.73
C SER A 73 -5.20 -7.64 6.46
N HIS A 74 -6.23 -8.44 6.23
CA HIS A 74 -6.27 -9.41 5.15
C HIS A 74 -7.68 -9.53 4.58
N ALA A 75 -7.75 -9.75 3.27
CA ALA A 75 -8.96 -10.17 2.55
C ALA A 75 -8.57 -11.07 1.38
N GLY A 76 -9.55 -11.84 0.91
CA GLY A 76 -9.35 -12.82 -0.15
C GLY A 76 -8.94 -14.19 0.35
N ASP A 77 -8.77 -15.12 -0.58
CA ASP A 77 -8.40 -16.51 -0.34
C ASP A 77 -7.37 -16.96 -1.40
N ALA A 78 -6.47 -17.85 -1.01
CA ALA A 78 -5.43 -18.42 -1.87
C ALA A 78 -4.68 -17.33 -2.67
N SER A 79 -4.63 -17.48 -4.00
CA SER A 79 -3.91 -16.56 -4.90
C SER A 79 -4.47 -15.12 -4.94
N GLU A 80 -5.72 -14.93 -4.50
CA GLU A 80 -6.37 -13.61 -4.43
C GLU A 80 -6.19 -12.94 -3.07
N SER A 81 -5.43 -13.55 -2.17
CA SER A 81 -5.17 -12.99 -0.85
C SER A 81 -4.39 -11.68 -0.95
N THR A 82 -4.93 -10.63 -0.34
CA THR A 82 -4.27 -9.34 -0.17
C THR A 82 -4.14 -9.02 1.31
N TYR A 83 -2.93 -8.65 1.73
CA TYR A 83 -2.61 -8.18 3.06
C TYR A 83 -2.22 -6.71 2.98
N TRP A 84 -2.58 -5.92 4.01
CA TRP A 84 -2.24 -4.51 4.00
C TRP A 84 -2.02 -3.93 5.39
N LEU A 85 -1.27 -2.82 5.41
CA LEU A 85 -1.25 -1.83 6.47
C LEU A 85 -1.88 -0.55 5.94
N CYS A 86 -2.74 0.08 6.73
CA CYS A 86 -3.38 1.34 6.39
C CYS A 86 -3.02 2.42 7.41
N TYR A 87 -2.66 3.62 6.93
CA TYR A 87 -2.42 4.79 7.76
C TYR A 87 -3.13 6.02 7.19
N SER A 88 -3.54 6.92 8.08
CA SER A 88 -4.04 8.25 7.73
C SER A 88 -2.93 9.29 7.95
N LEU A 89 -2.84 10.30 7.11
CA LEU A 89 -1.89 11.40 7.25
C LEU A 89 -2.47 12.73 6.78
N GLY A 90 -1.94 13.82 7.31
CA GLY A 90 -2.34 15.16 6.96
C GLY A 90 -3.54 15.69 7.76
N PRO A 91 -3.74 17.02 7.72
CA PRO A 91 -4.84 17.67 8.43
C PRO A 91 -6.19 17.31 7.77
N PRO A 92 -7.31 17.48 8.49
CA PRO A 92 -8.64 17.10 7.98
C PRO A 92 -9.02 17.69 6.61
N ALA A 93 -8.53 18.88 6.28
CA ALA A 93 -8.82 19.54 5.00
C ALA A 93 -8.07 18.94 3.80
N SER A 94 -6.97 18.23 4.04
CA SER A 94 -6.14 17.60 3.01
C SER A 94 -5.68 16.21 3.44
N ARG A 95 -6.58 15.48 4.12
CA ARG A 95 -6.29 14.15 4.62
C ARG A 95 -6.07 13.18 3.48
N GLN A 96 -5.09 12.32 3.68
CA GLN A 96 -4.76 11.23 2.78
C GLN A 96 -4.79 9.91 3.53
N ARG A 97 -5.02 8.84 2.82
CA ARG A 97 -4.77 7.47 3.29
C ARG A 97 -3.68 6.83 2.46
N VAL A 98 -2.88 6.02 3.10
CA VAL A 98 -1.85 5.22 2.47
C VAL A 98 -2.01 3.76 2.88
N TRP A 99 -1.93 2.87 1.91
CA TRP A 99 -1.91 1.43 2.11
C TRP A 99 -0.60 0.87 1.57
N LEU A 100 0.04 0.02 2.35
CA LEU A 100 1.13 -0.82 1.90
C LEU A 100 0.59 -2.22 1.67
N LEU A 101 0.83 -2.79 0.50
CA LEU A 101 0.20 -4.01 0.02
C LEU A 101 1.18 -5.17 -0.10
N SER A 102 0.78 -6.33 0.38
CA SER A 102 1.44 -7.61 0.15
C SER A 102 0.42 -8.63 -0.32
N SER A 103 0.85 -9.65 -1.03
CA SER A 103 -0.01 -10.74 -1.51
C SER A 103 0.70 -12.08 -1.34
N GLY A 104 -0.06 -13.17 -1.26
CA GLY A 104 0.49 -14.51 -1.18
C GLY A 104 -0.51 -15.55 -0.67
N GLU A 105 -0.32 -16.78 -1.11
CA GLU A 105 -1.21 -17.89 -0.78
C GLU A 105 -0.98 -18.44 0.64
N LEU A 106 0.27 -18.42 1.10
CA LEU A 106 0.65 -19.01 2.40
C LEU A 106 1.51 -18.03 3.19
N GLY A 107 1.07 -17.67 4.38
CA GLY A 107 1.82 -16.79 5.28
C GLY A 107 1.93 -15.34 4.81
N GLY A 108 0.98 -14.88 4.04
CA GLY A 108 0.93 -13.63 3.27
C GLY A 108 1.53 -12.38 3.90
N SER A 109 1.40 -12.16 5.21
CA SER A 109 1.99 -10.98 5.86
C SER A 109 3.53 -10.96 5.84
N GLU A 110 4.17 -12.11 5.71
CA GLU A 110 5.63 -12.24 5.59
C GLU A 110 6.14 -12.06 4.16
N HIS A 111 5.23 -12.02 3.18
CA HIS A 111 5.60 -11.75 1.80
C HIS A 111 6.02 -10.30 1.61
N SER A 112 6.79 -10.05 0.57
CA SER A 112 7.26 -8.72 0.26
C SER A 112 6.11 -7.77 -0.10
N ILE A 113 6.30 -6.50 0.23
CA ILE A 113 5.40 -5.42 -0.17
C ILE A 113 5.57 -5.20 -1.66
N TYR A 114 4.56 -5.56 -2.45
CA TYR A 114 4.56 -5.36 -3.89
C TYR A 114 4.02 -4.00 -4.31
N GLY A 115 3.33 -3.29 -3.43
CA GLY A 115 2.68 -2.05 -3.82
C GLY A 115 2.37 -1.10 -2.68
N VAL A 116 2.16 0.15 -3.08
CA VAL A 116 1.66 1.21 -2.23
C VAL A 116 0.52 1.94 -2.95
N VAL A 117 -0.53 2.26 -2.19
CA VAL A 117 -1.66 3.07 -2.64
C VAL A 117 -1.74 4.30 -1.76
N ALA A 118 -2.01 5.45 -2.37
CA ALA A 118 -2.31 6.67 -1.65
C ALA A 118 -3.52 7.37 -2.27
N LYS A 119 -4.38 7.93 -1.43
CA LYS A 119 -5.61 8.59 -1.88
C LYS A 119 -5.94 9.79 -1.01
N ALA A 120 -6.29 10.91 -1.63
CA ALA A 120 -6.94 12.01 -0.94
C ALA A 120 -8.34 11.56 -0.49
N VAL A 121 -8.68 11.81 0.77
CA VAL A 121 -10.00 11.48 1.31
C VAL A 121 -10.76 12.76 1.65
N ASP A 122 -12.00 12.86 1.16
CA ASP A 122 -12.83 14.01 1.42
C ASP A 122 -13.18 14.05 2.90
N ARG A 123 -12.83 15.14 3.58
CA ARG A 123 -13.19 15.58 4.96
C ARG A 123 -13.60 14.51 5.97
N ALA A 124 -13.39 13.25 5.66
CA ALA A 124 -13.86 12.16 6.46
C ALA A 124 -13.14 12.11 7.80
N ALA A 125 -13.91 11.83 8.80
CA ALA A 125 -13.47 11.50 10.13
C ALA A 125 -12.23 10.59 10.11
N ALA A 126 -11.40 10.73 11.15
CA ALA A 126 -10.40 9.73 11.46
C ALA A 126 -11.06 8.35 11.33
N SER A 127 -10.54 7.50 10.47
CA SER A 127 -11.02 6.12 10.40
C SER A 127 -10.40 5.39 11.59
N PRO A 128 -11.20 4.81 12.47
CA PRO A 128 -10.66 4.02 13.59
C PRO A 128 -9.85 2.83 13.10
N THR A 129 -10.01 2.49 11.83
CA THR A 129 -9.35 1.34 11.19
C THR A 129 -8.10 1.69 10.39
N CYS A 130 -7.79 2.99 10.20
CA CYS A 130 -6.53 3.47 9.62
C CYS A 130 -5.93 4.50 10.58
N PRO A 131 -5.06 4.09 11.53
CA PRO A 131 -4.50 5.00 12.52
C PRO A 131 -3.71 6.14 11.86
N GLU A 132 -3.53 7.23 12.60
CA GLU A 132 -2.69 8.34 12.15
C GLU A 132 -1.24 7.89 12.04
N LEU A 133 -0.61 8.17 10.90
CA LEU A 133 0.82 7.95 10.75
C LEU A 133 1.58 8.91 11.67
N PRO A 134 2.47 8.42 12.57
CA PRO A 134 3.25 9.28 13.46
C PRO A 134 4.06 10.32 12.68
N ARG A 135 4.24 11.50 13.27
CA ARG A 135 4.83 12.68 12.57
C ARG A 135 6.24 12.46 12.04
N GLU A 136 7.02 11.63 12.70
CA GLU A 136 8.37 11.24 12.28
C GLU A 136 8.41 10.47 10.97
N PHE A 137 7.28 9.88 10.56
CA PHE A 137 7.12 9.17 9.29
C PHE A 137 6.50 10.03 8.17
N VAL A 138 6.38 11.34 8.40
CA VAL A 138 5.91 12.32 7.40
C VAL A 138 7.11 13.19 7.01
N PRO A 139 7.25 13.59 5.72
CA PRO A 139 6.35 13.37 4.60
C PRO A 139 6.44 11.94 4.01
N VAL A 140 5.39 11.56 3.29
CA VAL A 140 5.36 10.32 2.50
C VAL A 140 5.50 10.65 1.02
N ALA A 141 6.34 9.91 0.30
CA ALA A 141 6.50 10.06 -1.15
C ALA A 141 7.16 8.81 -1.77
N LEU A 142 6.93 8.59 -3.06
CA LEU A 142 7.75 7.66 -3.84
C LEU A 142 9.19 8.17 -3.94
N ASP A 143 10.15 7.28 -4.18
CA ASP A 143 11.57 7.64 -4.39
C ASP A 143 11.79 8.68 -5.49
N VAL A 144 10.94 8.68 -6.51
CA VAL A 144 10.92 9.70 -7.57
C VAL A 144 10.30 11.03 -7.14
N GLY A 145 9.79 11.14 -5.91
CA GLY A 145 9.22 12.37 -5.35
C GLY A 145 7.85 12.75 -5.92
N VAL A 146 7.08 11.79 -6.42
CA VAL A 146 5.66 11.96 -6.79
C VAL A 146 4.78 11.44 -5.66
N TRP A 147 3.73 12.19 -5.32
CA TRP A 147 2.77 11.80 -4.30
C TRP A 147 1.40 12.48 -4.53
N VAL A 148 0.41 12.12 -3.73
CA VAL A 148 -0.89 12.78 -3.70
C VAL A 148 -0.70 14.27 -3.42
N GLY A 149 -1.31 15.13 -4.25
CA GLY A 149 -1.13 16.58 -4.25
C GLY A 149 -0.10 17.09 -5.27
N SER A 150 0.77 16.25 -5.84
CA SER A 150 1.66 16.63 -6.95
C SER A 150 0.86 17.16 -8.14
N SER A 151 1.38 18.14 -8.86
CA SER A 151 0.75 18.61 -10.11
C SER A 151 0.90 17.58 -11.24
N ASP A 152 0.04 17.66 -12.26
CA ASP A 152 0.19 16.87 -13.50
C ASP A 152 1.57 17.10 -14.14
N GLY A 153 2.02 18.36 -14.19
CA GLY A 153 3.33 18.71 -14.73
C GLY A 153 4.48 18.04 -13.95
N ASP A 154 4.44 18.07 -12.61
CA ASP A 154 5.46 17.42 -11.78
C ASP A 154 5.46 15.90 -11.96
N ALA A 155 4.27 15.28 -12.02
CA ALA A 155 4.16 13.85 -12.23
C ALA A 155 4.79 13.42 -13.57
N ARG A 156 4.47 14.15 -14.67
CA ARG A 156 5.07 13.88 -15.98
C ARG A 156 6.56 14.19 -16.05
N ALA A 157 7.02 15.25 -15.39
CA ALA A 157 8.44 15.60 -15.38
C ALA A 157 9.28 14.52 -14.70
N LYS A 158 8.74 13.87 -13.65
CA LYS A 158 9.44 12.89 -12.84
C LYS A 158 9.26 11.45 -13.33
N LEU A 159 8.08 11.10 -13.85
CA LEU A 159 7.76 9.75 -14.30
C LEU A 159 7.93 9.58 -15.82
N GLY A 160 8.13 10.67 -16.55
CA GLY A 160 8.26 10.66 -18.00
C GLY A 160 6.92 10.67 -18.73
N ARG A 161 6.91 10.10 -19.94
CA ARG A 161 5.70 9.98 -20.75
C ARG A 161 4.86 8.81 -20.25
N PRO A 162 3.54 9.01 -20.04
CA PRO A 162 2.66 7.89 -19.70
C PRO A 162 2.69 6.81 -20.79
N SER A 163 2.73 5.55 -20.39
CA SER A 163 2.57 4.39 -21.28
C SER A 163 1.13 4.29 -21.80
N LEU A 164 0.17 4.71 -20.96
CA LEU A 164 -1.26 4.72 -21.27
C LEU A 164 -1.92 5.89 -20.55
N THR A 165 -2.94 6.47 -21.19
CA THR A 165 -3.87 7.44 -20.57
C THR A 165 -5.28 6.90 -20.70
N ASP A 166 -5.99 6.78 -19.57
CA ASP A 166 -7.36 6.30 -19.51
C ASP A 166 -8.21 7.26 -18.65
N GLY A 167 -9.03 8.07 -19.30
CA GLY A 167 -9.79 9.12 -18.65
C GLY A 167 -8.92 10.01 -17.78
N PRO A 168 -9.17 10.08 -16.45
CA PRO A 168 -8.36 10.88 -15.53
C PRO A 168 -7.06 10.20 -15.11
N TRP A 169 -6.80 8.97 -15.55
CA TRP A 169 -5.64 8.19 -15.17
C TRP A 169 -4.48 8.32 -16.12
N LEU A 170 -3.29 8.43 -15.56
CA LEU A 170 -2.02 8.32 -16.26
C LEU A 170 -1.29 7.10 -15.73
N HIS A 171 -0.91 6.18 -16.61
CA HIS A 171 -0.21 4.96 -16.27
C HIS A 171 1.22 5.00 -16.82
N PHE A 172 2.17 4.82 -15.93
CA PHE A 172 3.60 4.74 -16.24
C PHE A 172 4.04 3.31 -15.90
N MET A 173 4.38 2.54 -16.92
CA MET A 173 4.69 1.12 -16.78
C MET A 173 6.10 0.85 -17.26
N GLY A 174 6.79 -0.05 -16.60
CA GLY A 174 8.13 -0.41 -16.96
C GLY A 174 8.42 -1.90 -16.71
N GLN A 175 9.32 -2.42 -17.53
CA GLN A 175 9.82 -3.78 -17.41
C GLN A 175 11.32 -3.79 -17.68
N ARG A 176 12.06 -4.55 -16.90
CA ARG A 176 13.50 -4.74 -17.07
C ARG A 176 13.85 -6.22 -16.88
N GLU A 177 14.64 -6.79 -17.80
CA GLU A 177 15.18 -8.13 -17.61
C GLU A 177 16.25 -8.11 -16.51
N LEU A 178 16.16 -9.07 -15.58
CA LEU A 178 17.08 -9.25 -14.48
C LEU A 178 18.07 -10.39 -14.82
N VAL A 179 19.11 -10.05 -15.54
CA VAL A 179 20.15 -11.02 -15.93
C VAL A 179 20.99 -11.38 -14.72
N GLY A 180 21.08 -12.69 -14.40
CA GLY A 180 21.88 -13.20 -13.28
C GLY A 180 21.30 -12.94 -11.90
N ASP A 181 20.03 -12.55 -11.78
CA ASP A 181 19.37 -12.40 -10.47
C ASP A 181 19.28 -13.77 -9.78
N PRO A 182 19.77 -13.91 -8.53
CA PRO A 182 19.74 -15.18 -7.81
C PRO A 182 18.33 -15.74 -7.59
N ARG A 183 17.30 -14.89 -7.56
CA ARG A 183 15.89 -15.31 -7.47
C ARG A 183 15.44 -16.09 -8.70
N SER A 184 16.08 -15.84 -9.86
CA SER A 184 15.73 -16.52 -11.11
C SER A 184 15.94 -18.04 -11.03
N ALA A 185 16.89 -18.51 -10.23
CA ALA A 185 17.16 -19.93 -10.02
C ALA A 185 15.97 -20.68 -9.38
N ALA A 186 15.22 -20.02 -8.49
CA ALA A 186 14.04 -20.60 -7.85
C ALA A 186 12.86 -20.77 -8.82
N TRP A 187 12.86 -20.03 -9.93
CA TRP A 187 11.78 -20.04 -10.93
C TRP A 187 12.05 -20.99 -12.12
N GLY A 188 13.20 -21.67 -12.13
CA GLY A 188 13.63 -22.58 -13.20
C GLY A 188 14.06 -21.85 -14.48
N PRO A 189 14.27 -22.55 -15.63
CA PRO A 189 14.78 -21.95 -16.86
C PRO A 189 13.81 -20.93 -17.45
N GLY A 190 14.35 -19.84 -18.03
CA GLY A 190 13.61 -18.76 -18.67
C GLY A 190 14.16 -17.39 -18.32
N ARG A 191 13.57 -16.35 -18.91
CA ARG A 191 13.91 -14.96 -18.59
C ARG A 191 13.19 -14.54 -17.32
N PHE A 192 13.86 -13.74 -16.52
CA PHE A 192 13.34 -13.20 -15.27
C PHE A 192 13.24 -11.68 -15.39
N TYR A 193 12.09 -11.13 -15.07
CA TYR A 193 11.82 -9.70 -15.27
C TYR A 193 11.42 -9.03 -13.97
N GLU A 194 11.83 -7.78 -13.84
CA GLU A 194 11.28 -6.83 -12.89
C GLU A 194 10.21 -6.02 -13.62
N ASN A 195 9.02 -5.98 -13.06
CA ASN A 195 7.89 -5.20 -13.55
C ASN A 195 7.58 -4.11 -12.52
N GLY A 196 7.27 -2.93 -12.99
CA GLY A 196 6.83 -1.85 -12.12
C GLY A 196 5.82 -0.93 -12.80
N SER A 197 4.93 -0.35 -12.02
CA SER A 197 3.98 0.63 -12.52
C SER A 197 3.76 1.74 -11.51
N VAL A 198 3.44 2.94 -12.03
CA VAL A 198 2.83 4.02 -11.26
C VAL A 198 1.60 4.45 -12.03
N SER A 199 0.45 4.42 -11.39
CA SER A 199 -0.81 4.93 -11.92
C SER A 199 -1.24 6.11 -11.06
N VAL A 200 -1.48 7.27 -11.65
CA VAL A 200 -1.96 8.45 -10.93
C VAL A 200 -3.29 8.90 -11.52
N ARG A 201 -4.26 9.17 -10.65
CA ARG A 201 -5.50 9.83 -11.04
C ARG A 201 -5.38 11.32 -10.83
N LEU A 202 -5.83 12.09 -11.82
CA LEU A 202 -5.83 13.54 -11.78
C LEU A 202 -7.23 14.08 -11.48
N ARG A 203 -7.30 14.97 -10.49
CA ARG A 203 -8.49 15.76 -10.19
C ARG A 203 -8.06 17.23 -10.05
N GLY A 204 -8.64 18.11 -10.85
CA GLY A 204 -8.26 19.54 -10.84
C GLY A 204 -6.78 19.80 -11.14
N GLY A 205 -6.15 18.97 -12.01
CA GLY A 205 -4.73 19.10 -12.37
C GLY A 205 -3.75 18.63 -11.29
N ARG A 206 -4.23 17.93 -10.27
CA ARG A 206 -3.40 17.35 -9.19
C ARG A 206 -3.69 15.89 -9.01
N VAL A 207 -2.68 15.16 -8.57
CA VAL A 207 -2.80 13.75 -8.19
C VAL A 207 -3.69 13.65 -6.94
N ASP A 208 -4.83 12.97 -7.05
CA ASP A 208 -5.73 12.69 -5.93
C ASP A 208 -5.75 11.20 -5.51
N GLU A 209 -5.27 10.33 -6.39
CA GLU A 209 -5.04 8.92 -6.08
C GLU A 209 -3.80 8.43 -6.83
N LEU A 210 -3.02 7.59 -6.16
CA LEU A 210 -1.77 7.04 -6.66
C LEU A 210 -1.69 5.55 -6.32
N TRP A 211 -1.28 4.77 -7.30
CA TRP A 211 -0.90 3.37 -7.17
C TRP A 211 0.53 3.21 -7.66
N ALA A 212 1.38 2.56 -6.88
CA ALA A 212 2.71 2.18 -7.34
C ALA A 212 2.94 0.72 -6.99
N THR A 213 3.36 -0.07 -7.98
CA THR A 213 3.61 -1.49 -7.81
C THR A 213 4.97 -1.88 -8.36
N LYS A 214 5.54 -2.92 -7.77
CA LYS A 214 6.77 -3.55 -8.23
C LYS A 214 6.73 -5.04 -7.91
N SER A 215 7.11 -5.85 -8.86
CA SER A 215 7.22 -7.30 -8.70
C SER A 215 8.31 -7.85 -9.60
N ALA A 216 8.85 -8.99 -9.25
CA ALA A 216 9.76 -9.74 -10.09
C ALA A 216 9.21 -11.14 -10.35
N GLY A 217 9.41 -11.65 -11.58
CA GLY A 217 8.89 -12.95 -11.99
C GLY A 217 9.23 -13.28 -13.45
N LYS A 218 8.69 -14.40 -13.94
CA LYS A 218 8.78 -14.84 -15.34
C LYS A 218 7.68 -14.26 -16.19
#